data_ba372328e571b790fd56fef2a26b6962
#
_entry.id   ba372328e571b790fd56fef2a26b6962
#
_cell.length_a   1.000
_cell.length_b   1.000
_cell.length_c   1.000
_cell.angle_alpha   90.00
_cell.angle_beta   90.00
_cell.angle_gamma   90.00
#
_symmetry.space_group_name_H-M   'P 1'
#
loop_
_entity.id
_entity.type
_entity.pdbx_description
1 polymer ?
#
loop_
_entity_poly.entity_id
_entity_poly.type
_entity_poly.pdbx_seq_one_letter_code
_entity_poly.pdbx_strand_id
1 'polypeptide(L)'
;MKKVILILVAVLGFGFAASAQNWIGVRGAFGSSYGAELSYQHGFNANNRMELDLGWNTHDHYGYYNLSAIYHWMGGIAGNLGWFAGVGANAGFWDGSDSKIGLGFLAQAGLEYNFQAVPFQITLDARPQWDVLGAASGFGYGVALGIRYRF
;
A
#
# COMPACT_ATOMS: atom_id res chain seq x y z
N MET A 1 -19.01 8.66 1.62
CA MET A 1 -18.72 7.50 0.77
C MET A 1 -18.57 7.86 -0.72
N LYS A 2 -19.54 8.52 -1.35
CA LYS A 2 -19.44 8.89 -2.79
C LYS A 2 -18.23 9.77 -3.13
N LYS A 3 -17.81 10.68 -2.26
CA LYS A 3 -16.65 11.57 -2.47
C LYS A 3 -15.31 10.83 -2.40
N VAL A 4 -15.20 9.81 -1.55
CA VAL A 4 -13.98 8.99 -1.42
C VAL A 4 -13.82 8.11 -2.67
N ILE A 5 -14.91 7.54 -3.17
CA ILE A 5 -14.92 6.77 -4.42
C ILE A 5 -14.54 7.64 -5.62
N LEU A 6 -15.02 8.89 -5.67
CA LEU A 6 -14.69 9.84 -6.73
C LEU A 6 -13.19 10.22 -6.70
N ILE A 7 -12.61 10.43 -5.52
CA ILE A 7 -11.18 10.70 -5.38
C ILE A 7 -10.36 9.48 -5.81
N LEU A 8 -10.80 8.27 -5.44
CA LEU A 8 -10.13 7.02 -5.84
C LEU A 8 -10.17 6.83 -7.37
N VAL A 9 -11.32 7.08 -8.00
CA VAL A 9 -11.49 7.02 -9.46
C VAL A 9 -10.68 8.11 -10.16
N ALA A 10 -10.57 9.31 -9.59
CA ALA A 10 -9.76 10.39 -10.14
C ALA A 10 -8.26 10.05 -10.06
N VAL A 11 -7.78 9.50 -8.94
CA VAL A 11 -6.38 9.07 -8.77
C VAL A 11 -6.03 7.93 -9.72
N LEU A 12 -6.93 6.97 -9.92
CA LEU A 12 -6.77 5.89 -10.89
C LEU A 12 -6.84 6.40 -12.34
N GLY A 13 -7.66 7.42 -12.61
CA GLY A 13 -7.82 8.00 -13.96
C GLY A 13 -6.62 8.79 -14.48
N PHE A 14 -5.77 9.35 -13.61
CA PHE A 14 -4.55 10.04 -14.00
C PHE A 14 -3.37 9.11 -14.32
N GLY A 15 -3.48 7.81 -14.04
CA GLY A 15 -2.40 6.82 -14.22
C GLY A 15 -2.22 6.28 -15.64
N PHE A 16 -3.03 6.67 -16.61
CA PHE A 16 -2.96 6.15 -17.98
C PHE A 16 -1.96 6.86 -18.91
N ALA A 17 -0.90 7.44 -18.37
CA ALA A 17 0.17 7.97 -19.21
C ALA A 17 1.04 6.83 -19.80
N ALA A 18 1.15 6.80 -21.08
CA ALA A 18 1.51 5.73 -22.02
C ALA A 18 2.94 5.17 -21.96
N SER A 19 3.60 5.01 -20.83
CA SER A 19 4.84 4.22 -20.69
C SER A 19 5.19 3.81 -19.26
N ALA A 20 4.34 4.10 -18.30
CA ALA A 20 4.53 3.69 -16.92
C ALA A 20 4.07 2.24 -16.74
N GLN A 21 4.86 1.44 -16.05
CA GLN A 21 4.42 0.11 -15.61
C GLN A 21 3.51 0.29 -14.41
N ASN A 22 2.27 -0.14 -14.55
CA ASN A 22 1.26 -0.05 -13.52
C ASN A 22 0.88 -1.44 -13.02
N TRP A 23 0.62 -1.55 -11.73
CA TRP A 23 0.14 -2.77 -11.10
C TRP A 23 -1.04 -2.45 -10.20
N ILE A 24 -2.02 -3.32 -10.21
CA ILE A 24 -3.15 -3.27 -9.28
C ILE A 24 -3.35 -4.65 -8.66
N GLY A 25 -3.68 -4.70 -7.39
CA GLY A 25 -3.89 -5.98 -6.71
C GLY A 25 -4.31 -5.83 -5.27
N VAL A 26 -4.12 -6.91 -4.55
CA VAL A 26 -4.49 -7.00 -3.14
C VAL A 26 -3.28 -7.39 -2.30
N ARG A 27 -3.27 -6.93 -1.07
CA ARG A 27 -2.24 -7.18 -0.08
C ARG A 27 -2.92 -7.61 1.23
N GLY A 28 -2.48 -8.73 1.80
CA GLY A 28 -2.92 -9.20 3.10
C GLY A 28 -1.84 -8.94 4.15
N ALA A 29 -2.16 -8.16 5.18
CA ALA A 29 -1.23 -7.79 6.24
C ALA A 29 -1.52 -8.54 7.54
N PHE A 30 -0.43 -8.90 8.24
CA PHE A 30 -0.43 -9.56 9.54
C PHE A 30 0.53 -8.81 10.47
N GLY A 31 0.17 -8.70 11.74
CA GLY A 31 0.99 -7.99 12.75
C GLY A 31 0.13 -7.06 13.60
N SER A 32 0.63 -5.87 13.91
CA SER A 32 -0.13 -4.85 14.64
C SER A 32 -1.33 -4.34 13.86
N SER A 33 -1.28 -4.42 12.53
CA SER A 33 -2.39 -4.10 11.63
C SER A 33 -2.74 -5.35 10.84
N TYR A 34 -3.85 -5.98 11.18
CA TYR A 34 -4.43 -7.05 10.38
C TYR A 34 -5.38 -6.46 9.36
N GLY A 35 -5.38 -6.97 8.16
CA GLY A 35 -6.38 -6.57 7.19
C GLY A 35 -6.00 -6.85 5.74
N ALA A 36 -6.99 -6.59 4.89
CA ALA A 36 -6.81 -6.58 3.45
C ALA A 36 -6.62 -5.14 2.96
N GLU A 37 -5.75 -4.98 1.99
CA GLU A 37 -5.49 -3.71 1.34
C GLU A 37 -5.65 -3.86 -0.18
N LEU A 38 -6.29 -2.89 -0.80
CA LEU A 38 -6.21 -2.69 -2.24
C LEU A 38 -4.94 -1.91 -2.53
N SER A 39 -4.11 -2.43 -3.41
CA SER A 39 -2.79 -1.86 -3.71
C SER A 39 -2.67 -1.47 -5.17
N TYR A 40 -2.21 -0.26 -5.41
CA TYR A 40 -1.89 0.26 -6.73
C TYR A 40 -0.45 0.73 -6.76
N GLN A 41 0.30 0.34 -7.79
CA GLN A 41 1.68 0.79 -7.99
C GLN A 41 1.82 1.49 -9.34
N HIS A 42 2.54 2.60 -9.35
CA HIS A 42 2.88 3.37 -10.53
C HIS A 42 4.41 3.48 -10.65
N GLY A 43 4.97 2.85 -11.66
CA GLY A 43 6.40 2.91 -11.94
C GLY A 43 6.79 4.19 -12.67
N PHE A 44 7.69 4.98 -12.11
CA PHE A 44 8.25 6.16 -12.77
C PHE A 44 9.40 5.79 -13.71
N ASN A 45 10.17 4.79 -13.32
CA ASN A 45 11.29 4.24 -14.08
C ASN A 45 11.62 2.82 -13.58
N ALA A 46 12.70 2.23 -14.06
CA ALA A 46 13.10 0.87 -13.69
C ALA A 46 13.45 0.68 -12.20
N ASN A 47 13.78 1.76 -11.52
CA ASN A 47 14.27 1.71 -10.13
C ASN A 47 13.37 2.40 -9.10
N ASN A 48 12.33 3.10 -9.54
CA ASN A 48 11.47 3.88 -8.65
C ASN A 48 10.00 3.73 -9.00
N ARG A 49 9.17 3.63 -7.97
CA ARG A 49 7.70 3.62 -8.10
C ARG A 49 7.03 4.27 -6.88
N MET A 50 5.77 4.63 -7.05
CA MET A 50 4.86 4.98 -5.97
C MET A 50 3.90 3.82 -5.74
N GLU A 51 3.65 3.48 -4.48
CA GLU A 51 2.58 2.56 -4.07
C GLU A 51 1.52 3.34 -3.30
N LEU A 52 0.26 3.07 -3.63
CA LEU A 52 -0.90 3.58 -2.92
C LEU A 52 -1.70 2.38 -2.42
N ASP A 53 -1.91 2.30 -1.12
CA ASP A 53 -2.67 1.23 -0.50
C ASP A 53 -3.88 1.78 0.23
N LEU A 54 -5.04 1.19 -0.02
CA LEU A 54 -6.26 1.43 0.72
C LEU A 54 -6.58 0.18 1.53
N GLY A 55 -6.39 0.27 2.83
CA GLY A 55 -6.69 -0.78 3.79
C GLY A 55 -8.05 -0.59 4.43
N TRP A 56 -8.69 -1.70 4.75
CA TRP A 56 -9.88 -1.73 5.59
C TRP A 56 -9.77 -2.85 6.60
N ASN A 57 -10.18 -2.53 7.81
CA ASN A 57 -10.25 -3.50 8.90
C ASN A 57 -11.58 -3.32 9.62
N THR A 58 -12.25 -4.41 9.90
CA THR A 58 -13.51 -4.41 10.64
C THR A 58 -13.26 -5.11 11.98
N HIS A 59 -13.25 -4.35 13.05
CA HIS A 59 -13.24 -4.88 14.42
C HIS A 59 -14.56 -4.52 15.09
N ASP A 60 -15.28 -5.53 15.55
CA ASP A 60 -16.45 -5.48 16.44
C ASP A 60 -17.16 -4.11 16.61
N HIS A 61 -17.84 -3.60 15.59
CA HIS A 61 -18.62 -2.36 15.53
C HIS A 61 -17.91 -1.06 15.10
N TYR A 62 -16.60 -1.10 14.74
CA TYR A 62 -15.89 0.08 14.24
C TYR A 62 -15.21 -0.24 12.93
N GLY A 63 -15.48 0.56 11.89
CA GLY A 63 -14.75 0.52 10.64
C GLY A 63 -13.47 1.36 10.74
N TYR A 64 -12.33 0.76 10.43
CA TYR A 64 -11.07 1.46 10.29
C TYR A 64 -10.62 1.40 8.83
N TYR A 65 -10.35 2.56 8.26
CA TYR A 65 -9.81 2.71 6.91
C TYR A 65 -8.45 3.35 7.00
N ASN A 66 -7.50 2.85 6.22
CA ASN A 66 -6.15 3.37 6.14
C ASN A 66 -5.77 3.64 4.69
N LEU A 67 -5.27 4.83 4.42
CA LEU A 67 -4.70 5.19 3.13
C LEU A 67 -3.20 5.42 3.31
N SER A 68 -2.38 4.69 2.56
CA SER A 68 -0.93 4.83 2.58
C SER A 68 -0.41 5.25 1.21
N ALA A 69 0.59 6.11 1.19
CA ALA A 69 1.33 6.50 0.00
C ALA A 69 2.82 6.31 0.25
N ILE A 70 3.49 5.51 -0.57
CA ILE A 70 4.85 5.05 -0.31
C ILE A 70 5.68 5.19 -1.58
N TYR A 71 6.83 5.83 -1.44
CA TYR A 71 7.82 5.89 -2.51
C TYR A 71 8.83 4.76 -2.35
N HIS A 72 9.01 3.96 -3.39
CA HIS A 72 9.92 2.82 -3.40
C HIS A 72 11.13 3.04 -4.28
N TRP A 73 12.27 2.59 -3.77
CA TRP A 73 13.47 2.25 -4.54
C TRP A 73 13.47 0.76 -4.76
N MET A 74 13.84 0.33 -5.97
CA MET A 74 13.79 -1.07 -6.37
C MET A 74 15.10 -1.49 -7.03
N GLY A 75 15.43 -2.77 -6.91
CA GLY A 75 16.57 -3.36 -7.58
C GLY A 75 16.40 -4.85 -7.85
N GLY A 76 17.14 -5.37 -8.80
CA GLY A 76 17.18 -6.80 -9.11
C GLY A 76 18.10 -7.55 -8.15
N ILE A 77 17.73 -8.80 -7.81
CA ILE A 77 18.59 -9.74 -7.08
C ILE A 77 19.10 -10.80 -8.04
N ALA A 78 18.18 -11.53 -8.68
CA ALA A 78 18.50 -12.57 -9.66
C ALA A 78 17.26 -12.86 -10.54
N GLY A 79 17.42 -12.79 -11.85
CA GLY A 79 16.32 -13.07 -12.78
C GLY A 79 15.10 -12.20 -12.53
N ASN A 80 13.99 -12.83 -12.16
CA ASN A 80 12.70 -12.15 -11.88
C ASN A 80 12.52 -11.76 -10.41
N LEU A 81 13.47 -12.12 -9.55
CA LEU A 81 13.46 -11.78 -8.14
C LEU A 81 14.11 -10.42 -7.94
N GLY A 82 13.39 -9.51 -7.29
CA GLY A 82 13.85 -8.18 -6.93
C GLY A 82 13.63 -7.87 -5.47
N TRP A 83 14.20 -6.77 -5.05
CA TRP A 83 13.96 -6.15 -3.75
C TRP A 83 13.38 -4.77 -3.92
N PHE A 84 12.68 -4.31 -2.92
CA PHE A 84 12.28 -2.92 -2.81
C PHE A 84 12.36 -2.44 -1.37
N ALA A 85 12.62 -1.15 -1.22
CA ALA A 85 12.56 -0.46 0.05
C ALA A 85 11.96 0.93 -0.17
N GLY A 86 11.25 1.44 0.81
CA GLY A 86 10.59 2.73 0.65
C GLY A 86 10.21 3.38 1.95
N VAL A 87 9.79 4.63 1.81
CA VAL A 87 9.27 5.46 2.89
C VAL A 87 8.00 6.15 2.43
N GLY A 88 7.11 6.41 3.36
CA GLY A 88 5.85 7.03 3.04
C GLY A 88 5.10 7.58 4.24
N ALA A 89 3.86 7.95 3.99
CA ALA A 89 2.94 8.44 4.99
C ALA A 89 1.63 7.65 4.93
N ASN A 90 0.94 7.59 6.04
CA ASN A 90 -0.39 6.99 6.17
C ASN A 90 -1.37 7.94 6.84
N ALA A 91 -2.62 7.82 6.46
CA ALA A 91 -3.75 8.47 7.09
C ALA A 91 -4.80 7.42 7.47
N GLY A 92 -5.13 7.35 8.74
CA GLY A 92 -6.14 6.45 9.28
C GLY A 92 -7.44 7.20 9.59
N PHE A 93 -8.56 6.56 9.30
CA PHE A 93 -9.90 7.09 9.54
C PHE A 93 -10.70 6.07 10.35
N TRP A 94 -11.15 6.47 11.52
CA TRP A 94 -12.04 5.68 12.37
C TRP A 94 -13.48 6.16 12.22
N ASP A 95 -14.35 5.25 11.86
CA ASP A 95 -15.79 5.49 11.77
C ASP A 95 -16.45 4.99 13.07
N GLY A 96 -16.77 5.92 13.95
CA GLY A 96 -17.39 5.67 15.25
C GLY A 96 -18.09 6.92 15.73
N SER A 97 -18.57 6.90 17.01
CA SER A 97 -19.29 8.02 17.63
C SER A 97 -18.51 9.35 17.63
N ASP A 98 -17.17 9.25 17.55
CA ASP A 98 -16.25 10.37 17.34
C ASP A 98 -15.33 10.00 16.16
N SER A 99 -15.58 10.56 14.99
CA SER A 99 -14.70 10.39 13.83
C SER A 99 -13.33 10.95 14.15
N LYS A 100 -12.29 10.10 14.13
CA LYS A 100 -10.91 10.48 14.40
C LYS A 100 -10.05 10.26 13.18
N ILE A 101 -9.16 11.18 12.92
CA ILE A 101 -8.15 11.08 11.87
C ILE A 101 -6.79 10.86 12.56
N GLY A 102 -6.06 9.84 12.10
CA GLY A 102 -4.68 9.61 12.48
C GLY A 102 -3.76 9.86 11.31
N LEU A 103 -2.57 10.35 11.58
CA LEU A 103 -1.51 10.54 10.60
C LEU A 103 -0.23 9.89 11.11
N GLY A 104 0.52 9.30 10.21
CA GLY A 104 1.78 8.65 10.55
C GLY A 104 2.75 8.59 9.38
N PHE A 105 3.93 8.10 9.71
CA PHE A 105 4.98 7.76 8.74
C PHE A 105 5.21 6.26 8.75
N LEU A 106 5.64 5.74 7.62
CA LEU A 106 5.97 4.33 7.49
C LEU A 106 7.22 4.14 6.64
N ALA A 107 7.89 3.04 6.89
CA ALA A 107 8.88 2.48 5.99
C ALA A 107 8.37 1.12 5.51
N GLN A 108 8.86 0.67 4.38
CA GLN A 108 8.52 -0.64 3.84
C GLN A 108 9.76 -1.24 3.19
N ALA A 109 9.97 -2.52 3.37
CA ALA A 109 11.02 -3.25 2.67
C ALA A 109 10.53 -4.67 2.37
N GLY A 110 10.89 -5.18 1.20
CA GLY A 110 10.43 -6.48 0.80
C GLY A 110 11.12 -7.05 -0.42
N LEU A 111 10.65 -8.22 -0.79
CA LEU A 111 11.02 -8.95 -1.98
C LEU A 111 9.84 -9.01 -2.93
N GLU A 112 10.13 -8.99 -4.21
CA GLU A 112 9.14 -9.14 -5.27
C GLU A 112 9.58 -10.15 -6.31
N TYR A 113 8.63 -10.90 -6.80
CA TYR A 113 8.82 -11.80 -7.92
C TYR A 113 7.88 -11.44 -9.05
N ASN A 114 8.45 -11.09 -10.20
CA ASN A 114 7.70 -10.69 -11.39
C ASN A 114 7.67 -11.86 -12.37
N PHE A 115 6.50 -12.45 -12.60
CA PHE A 115 6.35 -13.53 -13.56
C PHE A 115 6.54 -13.02 -15.00
N GLN A 116 7.29 -13.75 -15.81
CA GLN A 116 7.49 -13.39 -17.23
C GLN A 116 6.38 -13.93 -18.14
N ALA A 117 5.91 -15.14 -17.84
CA ALA A 117 4.90 -15.82 -18.65
C ALA A 117 3.48 -15.25 -18.45
N VAL A 118 3.23 -14.62 -17.32
CA VAL A 118 1.93 -14.02 -16.95
C VAL A 118 2.16 -12.66 -16.31
N PRO A 119 1.23 -11.71 -16.49
CA PRO A 119 1.38 -10.35 -15.98
C PRO A 119 1.08 -10.23 -14.48
N PHE A 120 1.68 -11.10 -13.66
CA PHE A 120 1.50 -11.10 -12.21
C PHE A 120 2.80 -10.82 -11.47
N GLN A 121 2.65 -10.21 -10.31
CA GLN A 121 3.71 -9.96 -9.34
C GLN A 121 3.25 -10.49 -7.98
N ILE A 122 4.16 -11.15 -7.26
CA ILE A 122 3.98 -11.51 -5.86
C ILE A 122 5.00 -10.73 -5.04
N THR A 123 4.58 -10.22 -3.88
CA THR A 123 5.45 -9.48 -2.96
C THR A 123 5.32 -10.04 -1.55
N LEU A 124 6.44 -10.05 -0.84
CA LEU A 124 6.50 -10.27 0.60
C LEU A 124 7.24 -9.10 1.22
N ASP A 125 6.61 -8.40 2.14
CA ASP A 125 7.18 -7.18 2.72
C ASP A 125 6.94 -7.05 4.22
N ALA A 126 7.77 -6.21 4.86
CA ALA A 126 7.61 -5.74 6.22
C ALA A 126 7.42 -4.23 6.21
N ARG A 127 6.48 -3.74 7.03
CA ARG A 127 6.09 -2.33 7.10
C ARG A 127 6.05 -1.88 8.56
N PRO A 128 7.15 -1.37 9.12
CA PRO A 128 7.11 -0.60 10.35
C PRO A 128 6.45 0.76 10.11
N GLN A 129 5.63 1.21 11.05
CA GLN A 129 4.94 2.49 11.01
C GLN A 129 4.96 3.18 12.37
N TRP A 130 4.89 4.52 12.33
CA TRP A 130 4.82 5.39 13.51
C TRP A 130 3.65 6.34 13.32
N ASP A 131 2.61 6.16 14.10
CA ASP A 131 1.47 7.05 14.11
C ASP A 131 1.75 8.20 15.08
N VAL A 132 1.79 9.42 14.54
CA VAL A 132 2.18 10.64 15.28
C VAL A 132 0.98 11.47 15.73
N LEU A 133 -0.15 11.33 15.07
CA LEU A 133 -1.41 11.99 15.40
C LEU A 133 -2.56 10.99 15.42
N GLY A 134 -3.46 11.14 16.36
CA GLY A 134 -4.68 10.34 16.48
C GLY A 134 -4.77 9.51 17.75
N ALA A 135 -5.82 8.70 17.84
CA ALA A 135 -6.12 7.91 19.03
C ALA A 135 -5.16 6.74 19.29
N ALA A 136 -4.38 6.34 18.28
CA ALA A 136 -3.45 5.23 18.35
C ALA A 136 -2.03 5.69 18.00
N SER A 137 -1.56 6.76 18.67
CA SER A 137 -0.16 7.18 18.52
C SER A 137 0.77 6.10 19.06
N GLY A 138 1.77 5.72 18.26
CA GLY A 138 2.75 4.72 18.67
C GLY A 138 3.39 4.00 17.49
N PHE A 139 4.22 3.03 17.83
CA PHE A 139 4.90 2.18 16.88
C PHE A 139 4.06 0.93 16.57
N GLY A 140 3.91 0.62 15.29
CA GLY A 140 3.31 -0.60 14.79
C GLY A 140 4.21 -1.26 13.73
N TYR A 141 3.97 -2.53 13.46
CA TYR A 141 4.62 -3.25 12.38
C TYR A 141 3.64 -4.22 11.72
N GLY A 142 3.86 -4.50 10.47
CA GLY A 142 3.13 -5.52 9.71
C GLY A 142 4.04 -6.26 8.75
N VAL A 143 3.71 -7.52 8.52
CA VAL A 143 4.27 -8.32 7.43
C VAL A 143 3.14 -8.64 6.48
N ALA A 144 3.36 -8.52 5.19
CA ALA A 144 2.29 -8.73 4.22
C ALA A 144 2.74 -9.52 3.00
N LEU A 145 1.76 -10.22 2.45
CA LEU A 145 1.85 -10.88 1.16
C LEU A 145 0.93 -10.15 0.18
N GLY A 146 1.47 -9.77 -0.97
CA GLY A 146 0.72 -9.10 -2.03
C GLY A 146 0.72 -9.90 -3.33
N ILE A 147 -0.38 -9.79 -4.06
CA ILE A 147 -0.47 -10.24 -5.45
C ILE A 147 -1.05 -9.12 -6.29
N ARG A 148 -0.39 -8.82 -7.41
CA ARG A 148 -0.76 -7.71 -8.30
C ARG A 148 -0.73 -8.14 -9.76
N TYR A 149 -1.58 -7.53 -10.54
CA TYR A 149 -1.64 -7.65 -12.00
C TYR A 149 -1.02 -6.42 -12.64
N ARG A 150 -0.16 -6.64 -13.64
CA ARG A 150 0.49 -5.59 -14.42
C ARG A 150 -0.33 -5.29 -15.68
N PHE A 151 -0.55 -4.01 -15.96
CA PHE A 151 -1.26 -3.54 -17.15
C PHE A 151 -0.60 -2.32 -17.78
#